data_304ac5ab0c3559e6c4cff4f2cad6cb85
#
_entry.id   304ac5ab0c3559e6c4cff4f2cad6cb85
#
_cell.length_a   1.000
_cell.length_b   1.000
_cell.length_c   1.000
_cell.angle_alpha   90.00
_cell.angle_beta   90.00
_cell.angle_gamma   90.00
#
_symmetry.space_group_name_H-M   'P 1'
#
loop_
_entity.id
_entity.type
_entity.pdbx_description
1 polymer ?
#
loop_
_entity_poly.entity_id
_entity_poly.type
_entity_poly.pdbx_seq_one_letter_code
_entity_poly.pdbx_strand_id
1 'polypeptide(L)'
;MEEFISKLPNPVDVLLDPISLIVYAIFGGLFLWEVLFPARELPRVRFWKIRGLLFFMAYMLLTTYIPIIWDDFFASYQLMDLSSLSMPIQVILGVFLFELVQYGWHISMHKSDFLFRVSHQMHHSAERLDVPSAFMFSVNDMIGLSLVGSVTFAFIMGLAPQAITIIILSLTFLGIFQHANINTPRWIGYIVQRPESHTIHHAKGIHKYNYTDLPIIDMMFGTFKNPKSYQHETGYYLGASNRILEMLRFKDVTTKKDK
;
A
#
# COMPACT_ATOMS: atom_id res chain seq x y z
N MET A 1 0.63 -29.79 10.69
CA MET A 1 -0.19 -29.08 9.68
C MET A 1 -1.61 -28.85 10.20
N GLU A 2 -2.31 -29.87 10.68
CA GLU A 2 -3.67 -29.71 11.24
C GLU A 2 -3.72 -28.77 12.45
N GLU A 3 -2.75 -28.86 13.37
CA GLU A 3 -2.63 -27.96 14.51
C GLU A 3 -2.39 -26.48 14.10
N PHE A 4 -1.62 -26.24 13.04
CA PHE A 4 -1.43 -24.89 12.50
C PHE A 4 -2.73 -24.34 11.88
N ILE A 5 -3.40 -25.16 11.07
CA ILE A 5 -4.66 -24.78 10.43
C ILE A 5 -5.76 -24.46 11.46
N SER A 6 -5.80 -25.22 12.57
CA SER A 6 -6.78 -24.99 13.65
C SER A 6 -6.58 -23.67 14.41
N LYS A 7 -5.40 -23.07 14.33
CA LYS A 7 -5.07 -21.76 14.93
C LYS A 7 -5.41 -20.58 14.03
N LEU A 8 -5.68 -20.81 12.73
CA LEU A 8 -6.02 -19.73 11.82
C LEU A 8 -7.41 -19.17 12.13
N PRO A 9 -7.59 -17.84 12.20
CA PRO A 9 -8.90 -17.25 12.38
C PRO A 9 -9.81 -17.61 11.18
N ASN A 10 -11.10 -17.74 11.44
CA ASN A 10 -12.07 -17.97 10.37
C ASN A 10 -12.11 -16.73 9.44
N PRO A 11 -12.11 -16.88 8.10
CA PRO A 11 -12.18 -15.76 7.19
C PRO A 11 -13.39 -14.84 7.39
N VAL A 12 -14.54 -15.39 7.78
CA VAL A 12 -15.73 -14.59 8.05
C VAL A 12 -15.55 -13.75 9.30
N ASP A 13 -14.93 -14.29 10.36
CA ASP A 13 -14.64 -13.57 11.59
C ASP A 13 -13.64 -12.43 11.32
N VAL A 14 -12.60 -12.67 10.50
CA VAL A 14 -11.67 -11.64 10.06
C VAL A 14 -12.40 -10.50 9.32
N LEU A 15 -13.29 -10.85 8.40
CA LEU A 15 -14.00 -9.84 7.60
C LEU A 15 -15.05 -9.07 8.41
N LEU A 16 -15.60 -9.64 9.47
CA LEU A 16 -16.60 -9.00 10.34
C LEU A 16 -15.99 -8.43 11.63
N ASP A 17 -14.68 -8.53 11.81
CA ASP A 17 -13.99 -7.93 12.95
C ASP A 17 -14.20 -6.40 12.99
N PRO A 18 -14.38 -5.78 14.17
CA PRO A 18 -14.54 -4.32 14.28
C PRO A 18 -13.43 -3.51 13.59
N ILE A 19 -12.19 -3.99 13.60
CA ILE A 19 -11.07 -3.30 12.91
C ILE A 19 -11.28 -3.37 11.39
N SER A 20 -11.69 -4.52 10.84
CA SER A 20 -12.02 -4.65 9.43
C SER A 20 -13.17 -3.73 9.02
N LEU A 21 -14.18 -3.56 9.88
CA LEU A 21 -15.28 -2.60 9.63
C LEU A 21 -14.78 -1.15 9.58
N ILE A 22 -13.79 -0.78 10.41
CA ILE A 22 -13.15 0.55 10.34
C ILE A 22 -12.42 0.70 9.00
N VAL A 23 -11.67 -0.33 8.56
CA VAL A 23 -10.98 -0.31 7.26
C VAL A 23 -11.98 -0.16 6.10
N TYR A 24 -13.14 -0.85 6.16
CA TYR A 24 -14.21 -0.65 5.16
C TYR A 24 -14.79 0.76 5.19
N ALA A 25 -14.94 1.36 6.38
CA ALA A 25 -15.40 2.74 6.50
C ALA A 25 -14.39 3.74 5.92
N ILE A 26 -13.08 3.51 6.12
CA ILE A 26 -12.01 4.31 5.51
C ILE A 26 -12.07 4.19 3.98
N PHE A 27 -12.09 2.97 3.45
CA PHE A 27 -12.17 2.73 2.01
C PHE A 27 -13.43 3.33 1.40
N GLY A 28 -14.59 3.03 1.98
CA GLY A 28 -15.89 3.51 1.50
C GLY A 28 -16.03 5.03 1.60
N GLY A 29 -15.53 5.64 2.67
CA GLY A 29 -15.56 7.09 2.88
C GLY A 29 -14.70 7.83 1.85
N LEU A 30 -13.46 7.40 1.61
CA LEU A 30 -12.58 7.99 0.59
C LEU A 30 -13.12 7.73 -0.82
N PHE A 31 -13.66 6.54 -1.08
CA PHE A 31 -14.32 6.23 -2.36
C PHE A 31 -15.54 7.13 -2.60
N LEU A 32 -16.38 7.34 -1.59
CA LEU A 32 -17.52 8.25 -1.70
C LEU A 32 -17.05 9.68 -1.95
N TRP A 33 -16.01 10.12 -1.26
CA TRP A 33 -15.45 11.46 -1.46
C TRP A 33 -14.96 11.66 -2.90
N GLU A 34 -14.17 10.73 -3.46
CA GLU A 34 -13.73 10.86 -4.85
C GLU A 34 -14.86 10.78 -5.89
N VAL A 35 -15.93 10.03 -5.59
CA VAL A 35 -17.12 9.95 -6.48
C VAL A 35 -17.90 11.27 -6.49
N LEU A 36 -18.03 11.91 -5.32
CA LEU A 36 -18.77 13.17 -5.18
C LEU A 36 -17.96 14.39 -5.66
N PHE A 37 -16.65 14.36 -5.47
CA PHE A 37 -15.73 15.49 -5.74
C PHE A 37 -14.47 15.05 -6.50
N PRO A 38 -14.63 14.46 -7.70
CA PRO A 38 -13.48 13.96 -8.46
C PRO A 38 -12.58 15.13 -8.89
N ALA A 39 -11.27 14.97 -8.70
CA ALA A 39 -10.28 15.98 -9.09
C ALA A 39 -10.06 16.04 -10.61
N ARG A 40 -10.24 14.93 -11.31
CA ARG A 40 -10.01 14.80 -12.75
C ARG A 40 -10.82 13.66 -13.34
N GLU A 41 -11.08 13.74 -14.65
CA GLU A 41 -11.62 12.62 -15.41
C GLU A 41 -10.52 11.55 -15.60
N LEU A 42 -10.88 10.29 -15.37
CA LEU A 42 -9.99 9.14 -15.50
C LEU A 42 -10.44 8.22 -16.64
N PRO A 43 -9.51 7.50 -17.28
CA PRO A 43 -9.85 6.57 -18.36
C PRO A 43 -10.93 5.55 -17.95
N ARG A 44 -11.80 5.17 -18.86
CA ARG A 44 -12.80 4.12 -18.61
C ARG A 44 -12.15 2.75 -18.74
N VAL A 45 -12.15 1.97 -17.66
CA VAL A 45 -11.66 0.59 -17.62
C VAL A 45 -12.80 -0.32 -17.19
N ARG A 46 -13.03 -1.38 -18.00
CA ARG A 46 -14.15 -2.31 -17.75
C ARG A 46 -13.99 -3.02 -16.40
N PHE A 47 -15.06 -3.10 -15.61
CA PHE A 47 -15.12 -3.74 -14.30
C PHE A 47 -14.13 -3.18 -13.26
N TRP A 48 -13.62 -1.95 -13.45
CA TRP A 48 -12.58 -1.37 -12.61
C TRP A 48 -12.92 -1.39 -11.12
N LYS A 49 -14.10 -0.90 -10.74
CA LYS A 49 -14.53 -0.82 -9.33
C LYS A 49 -14.67 -2.21 -8.71
N ILE A 50 -15.20 -3.19 -9.44
CA ILE A 50 -15.33 -4.58 -8.98
C ILE A 50 -13.94 -5.19 -8.78
N ARG A 51 -13.01 -4.97 -9.71
CA ARG A 51 -11.63 -5.45 -9.57
C ARG A 51 -10.95 -4.82 -8.35
N GLY A 52 -11.09 -3.51 -8.18
CA GLY A 52 -10.54 -2.82 -7.01
C GLY A 52 -11.07 -3.39 -5.70
N LEU A 53 -12.38 -3.65 -5.61
CA LEU A 53 -12.97 -4.30 -4.45
C LEU A 53 -12.43 -5.73 -4.23
N LEU A 54 -12.27 -6.53 -5.27
CA LEU A 54 -11.71 -7.88 -5.14
C LEU A 54 -10.24 -7.86 -4.69
N PHE A 55 -9.43 -6.94 -5.20
CA PHE A 55 -8.05 -6.75 -4.74
C PHE A 55 -8.00 -6.27 -3.29
N PHE A 56 -8.89 -5.35 -2.91
CA PHE A 56 -9.02 -4.90 -1.53
C PHE A 56 -9.36 -6.05 -0.58
N MET A 57 -10.35 -6.89 -0.92
CA MET A 57 -10.70 -8.06 -0.11
C MET A 57 -9.56 -9.08 -0.04
N ALA A 58 -8.86 -9.32 -1.15
CA ALA A 58 -7.68 -10.18 -1.18
C ALA A 58 -6.56 -9.62 -0.29
N TYR A 59 -6.31 -8.31 -0.35
CA TYR A 59 -5.36 -7.64 0.51
C TYR A 59 -5.71 -7.82 1.99
N MET A 60 -6.94 -7.55 2.39
CA MET A 60 -7.40 -7.71 3.77
C MET A 60 -7.16 -9.12 4.31
N LEU A 61 -7.49 -10.14 3.53
CA LEU A 61 -7.27 -11.53 3.94
C LEU A 61 -5.78 -11.90 3.96
N LEU A 62 -5.06 -11.64 2.88
CA LEU A 62 -3.66 -12.06 2.77
C LEU A 62 -2.77 -11.37 3.80
N THR A 63 -2.94 -10.07 4.03
CA THR A 63 -2.14 -9.34 5.04
C THR A 63 -2.51 -9.70 6.48
N THR A 64 -3.64 -10.35 6.71
CA THR A 64 -3.99 -10.94 8.01
C THR A 64 -3.33 -12.30 8.19
N TYR A 65 -3.38 -13.18 7.17
CA TYR A 65 -2.89 -14.55 7.31
C TYR A 65 -1.38 -14.71 7.11
N ILE A 66 -0.78 -13.95 6.21
CA ILE A 66 0.65 -14.07 5.90
C ILE A 66 1.54 -13.86 7.13
N PRO A 67 1.35 -12.82 7.97
CA PRO A 67 2.17 -12.60 9.17
C PRO A 67 2.13 -13.76 10.16
N ILE A 68 1.01 -14.48 10.28
CA ILE A 68 0.86 -15.63 11.20
C ILE A 68 1.92 -16.72 10.93
N ILE A 69 2.46 -16.77 9.71
CA ILE A 69 3.47 -17.76 9.32
C ILE A 69 4.81 -17.53 10.04
N TRP A 70 5.15 -16.26 10.33
CA TRP A 70 6.49 -15.89 10.79
C TRP A 70 6.55 -14.92 11.98
N ASP A 71 5.43 -14.31 12.41
CA ASP A 71 5.45 -13.29 13.47
C ASP A 71 5.94 -13.84 14.80
N ASP A 72 5.57 -15.07 15.17
CA ASP A 72 6.09 -15.74 16.38
C ASP A 72 7.61 -15.91 16.31
N PHE A 73 8.16 -16.24 15.13
CA PHE A 73 9.60 -16.33 14.92
C PHE A 73 10.25 -14.95 15.10
N PHE A 74 9.75 -13.92 14.46
CA PHE A 74 10.30 -12.58 14.61
C PHE A 74 10.21 -12.06 16.04
N ALA A 75 9.09 -12.27 16.72
CA ALA A 75 8.90 -11.86 18.11
C ALA A 75 9.90 -12.58 19.06
N SER A 76 10.25 -13.83 18.78
CA SER A 76 11.23 -14.56 19.60
C SER A 76 12.68 -14.04 19.47
N TYR A 77 12.98 -13.27 18.43
CA TYR A 77 14.28 -12.64 18.17
C TYR A 77 14.21 -11.11 18.19
N GLN A 78 13.19 -10.51 18.84
CA GLN A 78 13.02 -9.06 18.86
C GLN A 78 14.28 -8.34 19.38
N LEU A 79 14.62 -7.24 18.70
CA LEU A 79 15.82 -6.45 19.04
C LEU A 79 15.57 -5.47 20.19
N MET A 80 14.38 -4.92 20.29
CA MET A 80 13.95 -3.97 21.30
C MET A 80 12.57 -4.35 21.83
N ASP A 81 12.28 -4.01 23.08
CA ASP A 81 10.93 -4.07 23.64
C ASP A 81 10.46 -2.65 23.97
N LEU A 82 9.68 -2.07 23.08
CA LEU A 82 9.12 -0.75 23.23
C LEU A 82 7.66 -0.78 23.72
N SER A 83 7.12 -1.95 24.08
CA SER A 83 5.74 -2.12 24.52
C SER A 83 5.38 -1.37 25.79
N SER A 84 6.38 -1.03 26.62
CA SER A 84 6.23 -0.26 27.85
C SER A 84 6.13 1.26 27.63
N LEU A 85 6.45 1.77 26.44
CA LEU A 85 6.30 3.19 26.12
C LEU A 85 4.81 3.58 26.05
N SER A 86 4.53 4.87 26.25
CA SER A 86 3.16 5.36 26.09
C SER A 86 2.64 5.14 24.67
N MET A 87 1.36 4.87 24.53
CA MET A 87 0.70 4.56 23.26
C MET A 87 1.03 5.58 22.13
N PRO A 88 0.94 6.91 22.35
CA PRO A 88 1.28 7.88 21.30
C PRO A 88 2.74 7.77 20.84
N ILE A 89 3.68 7.48 21.75
CA ILE A 89 5.09 7.33 21.41
C ILE A 89 5.30 6.08 20.55
N GLN A 90 4.70 4.95 20.95
CA GLN A 90 4.76 3.71 20.14
C GLN A 90 4.22 3.94 18.73
N VAL A 91 3.09 4.62 18.59
CA VAL A 91 2.46 4.90 17.30
C VAL A 91 3.34 5.80 16.43
N ILE A 92 3.84 6.92 16.97
CA ILE A 92 4.69 7.85 16.22
C ILE A 92 5.98 7.17 15.74
N LEU A 93 6.68 6.47 16.65
CA LEU A 93 7.90 5.77 16.32
C LEU A 93 7.65 4.61 15.34
N GLY A 94 6.53 3.88 15.53
CA GLY A 94 6.15 2.75 14.69
C GLY A 94 5.84 3.18 13.27
N VAL A 95 5.04 4.24 13.08
CA VAL A 95 4.77 4.80 11.73
C VAL A 95 6.06 5.28 11.10
N PHE A 96 6.89 6.04 11.81
CA PHE A 96 8.13 6.57 11.24
C PHE A 96 9.10 5.46 10.81
N LEU A 97 9.33 4.46 11.67
CA LEU A 97 10.26 3.37 11.35
C LEU A 97 9.70 2.46 10.23
N PHE A 98 8.39 2.18 10.26
CA PHE A 98 7.75 1.44 9.17
C PHE A 98 7.99 2.14 7.83
N GLU A 99 7.73 3.44 7.75
CA GLU A 99 7.93 4.22 6.52
C GLU A 99 9.38 4.23 6.06
N LEU A 100 10.34 4.23 6.99
CA LEU A 100 11.75 4.15 6.65
C LEU A 100 12.13 2.77 6.06
N VAL A 101 11.65 1.68 6.65
CA VAL A 101 11.86 0.32 6.13
C VAL A 101 11.12 0.14 4.80
N GLN A 102 9.89 0.64 4.72
CA GLN A 102 9.07 0.65 3.51
C GLN A 102 9.75 1.44 2.37
N TYR A 103 10.37 2.58 2.66
CA TYR A 103 11.16 3.32 1.67
C TYR A 103 12.26 2.44 1.07
N GLY A 104 13.02 1.75 1.92
CA GLY A 104 14.08 0.84 1.48
C GLY A 104 13.57 -0.30 0.60
N TRP A 105 12.45 -0.91 0.97
CA TRP A 105 11.79 -1.94 0.18
C TRP A 105 11.25 -1.39 -1.14
N HIS A 106 10.49 -0.30 -1.10
CA HIS A 106 9.83 0.29 -2.25
C HIS A 106 10.84 0.78 -3.32
N ILE A 107 11.87 1.52 -2.90
CA ILE A 107 12.91 1.97 -3.83
C ILE A 107 13.71 0.78 -4.41
N SER A 108 13.87 -0.31 -3.66
CA SER A 108 14.53 -1.53 -4.15
C SER A 108 13.71 -2.20 -5.26
N MET A 109 12.38 -2.23 -5.13
CA MET A 109 11.49 -2.71 -6.19
C MET A 109 11.62 -1.85 -7.45
N HIS A 110 11.73 -0.52 -7.32
CA HIS A 110 11.89 0.38 -8.46
C HIS A 110 13.30 0.39 -9.09
N LYS A 111 14.33 -0.01 -8.36
CA LYS A 111 15.71 -0.10 -8.86
C LYS A 111 16.06 -1.47 -9.46
N SER A 112 15.26 -2.49 -9.20
CA SER A 112 15.47 -3.85 -9.70
C SER A 112 14.36 -4.23 -10.66
N ASP A 113 14.68 -4.40 -11.95
CA ASP A 113 13.71 -4.87 -12.96
C ASP A 113 13.08 -6.21 -12.57
N PHE A 114 13.83 -7.08 -11.88
CA PHE A 114 13.30 -8.34 -11.39
C PHE A 114 12.26 -8.12 -10.29
N LEU A 115 12.59 -7.39 -9.22
CA LEU A 115 11.66 -7.12 -8.11
C LEU A 115 10.43 -6.34 -8.59
N PHE A 116 10.64 -5.34 -9.45
CA PHE A 116 9.53 -4.59 -10.04
C PHE A 116 8.55 -5.52 -10.78
N ARG A 117 9.08 -6.36 -11.64
CA ARG A 117 8.28 -7.28 -12.47
C ARG A 117 7.56 -8.34 -11.66
N VAL A 118 8.18 -8.93 -10.63
CA VAL A 118 7.57 -10.02 -9.86
C VAL A 118 6.63 -9.53 -8.76
N SER A 119 6.80 -8.30 -8.31
CA SER A 119 6.00 -7.72 -7.22
C SER A 119 5.18 -6.52 -7.70
N HIS A 120 5.79 -5.43 -8.09
CA HIS A 120 5.23 -4.09 -8.09
C HIS A 120 4.66 -3.59 -9.43
N GLN A 121 4.98 -4.26 -10.55
CA GLN A 121 4.45 -3.87 -11.86
C GLN A 121 2.92 -3.89 -11.95
N MET A 122 2.25 -4.77 -11.18
CA MET A 122 0.79 -4.84 -11.18
C MET A 122 0.20 -3.56 -10.60
N HIS A 123 0.76 -3.07 -9.50
CA HIS A 123 0.35 -1.81 -8.87
C HIS A 123 0.54 -0.63 -9.82
N HIS A 124 1.69 -0.54 -10.48
CA HIS A 124 1.99 0.51 -11.46
C HIS A 124 1.30 0.34 -12.82
N SER A 125 0.62 -0.77 -13.08
CA SER A 125 -0.11 -0.97 -14.34
C SER A 125 -1.41 -0.17 -14.44
N ALA A 126 -1.88 0.39 -13.32
CA ALA A 126 -3.16 1.09 -13.20
C ALA A 126 -3.19 2.37 -14.04
N GLU A 127 -3.99 2.40 -15.10
CA GLU A 127 -4.23 3.60 -15.92
C GLU A 127 -5.10 4.64 -15.20
N ARG A 128 -5.75 4.23 -14.13
CA ARG A 128 -6.53 5.06 -13.22
C ARG A 128 -5.86 5.03 -11.86
N LEU A 129 -5.51 6.18 -11.34
CA LEU A 129 -5.13 6.33 -9.94
C LEU A 129 -6.33 6.90 -9.19
N ASP A 130 -7.02 6.03 -8.46
CA ASP A 130 -8.23 6.29 -7.68
C ASP A 130 -8.31 5.26 -6.53
N VAL A 131 -9.24 5.42 -5.60
CA VAL A 131 -9.39 4.52 -4.44
C VAL A 131 -9.44 3.03 -4.82
N PRO A 132 -10.16 2.60 -5.89
CA PRO A 132 -10.12 1.22 -6.34
C PRO A 132 -8.73 0.70 -6.74
N SER A 133 -7.79 1.57 -7.13
CA SER A 133 -6.43 1.17 -7.51
C SER A 133 -5.49 0.96 -6.34
N ALA A 134 -5.81 1.48 -5.17
CA ALA A 134 -4.91 1.51 -4.00
C ALA A 134 -4.37 0.12 -3.61
N PHE A 135 -5.15 -0.93 -3.80
CA PHE A 135 -4.81 -2.31 -3.44
C PHE A 135 -4.56 -3.23 -4.64
N MET A 136 -4.36 -2.70 -5.84
CA MET A 136 -3.99 -3.51 -7.01
C MET A 136 -2.56 -4.06 -6.89
N PHE A 137 -2.31 -4.85 -5.86
CA PHE A 137 -1.04 -5.51 -5.59
C PHE A 137 -0.99 -6.93 -6.12
N SER A 138 0.19 -7.39 -6.52
CA SER A 138 0.44 -8.82 -6.69
C SER A 138 0.53 -9.51 -5.32
N VAL A 139 0.43 -10.84 -5.30
CA VAL A 139 0.62 -11.62 -4.06
C VAL A 139 2.02 -11.37 -3.47
N ASN A 140 3.05 -11.28 -4.32
CA ASN A 140 4.42 -11.01 -3.86
C ASN A 140 4.58 -9.62 -3.26
N ASP A 141 3.86 -8.62 -3.77
CA ASP A 141 3.85 -7.27 -3.18
C ASP A 141 3.20 -7.30 -1.79
N MET A 142 2.08 -8.02 -1.63
CA MET A 142 1.41 -8.21 -0.34
C MET A 142 2.29 -8.96 0.66
N ILE A 143 3.04 -9.99 0.21
CA ILE A 143 4.02 -10.71 1.03
C ILE A 143 5.14 -9.74 1.47
N GLY A 144 5.70 -8.96 0.55
CA GLY A 144 6.75 -7.99 0.86
C GLY A 144 6.29 -6.94 1.87
N LEU A 145 5.09 -6.38 1.68
CA LEU A 145 4.50 -5.40 2.60
C LEU A 145 4.26 -6.00 3.99
N SER A 146 3.71 -7.22 4.06
CA SER A 146 3.53 -7.94 5.32
C SER A 146 4.86 -8.19 6.02
N LEU A 147 5.90 -8.58 5.27
CA LEU A 147 7.24 -8.79 5.82
C LEU A 147 7.85 -7.50 6.37
N VAL A 148 7.69 -6.37 5.67
CA VAL A 148 8.09 -5.04 6.17
C VAL A 148 7.41 -4.72 7.51
N GLY A 149 6.11 -4.98 7.63
CA GLY A 149 5.37 -4.81 8.88
C GLY A 149 5.92 -5.68 10.00
N SER A 150 6.05 -6.98 9.77
CA SER A 150 6.55 -7.95 10.76
C SER A 150 7.98 -7.64 11.20
N VAL A 151 8.87 -7.32 10.26
CA VAL A 151 10.25 -6.90 10.58
C VAL A 151 10.25 -5.62 11.41
N THR A 152 9.43 -4.64 11.09
CA THR A 152 9.40 -3.38 11.83
C THR A 152 8.80 -3.55 13.22
N PHE A 153 7.60 -4.15 13.31
CA PHE A 153 6.82 -4.10 14.54
C PHE A 153 7.15 -5.22 15.51
N ALA A 154 7.35 -6.46 15.00
CA ALA A 154 7.64 -7.62 15.84
C ALA A 154 9.16 -7.79 16.06
N PHE A 155 9.98 -7.76 15.01
CA PHE A 155 11.41 -8.04 15.13
C PHE A 155 12.21 -6.85 15.66
N ILE A 156 12.03 -5.63 15.09
CA ILE A 156 12.85 -4.49 15.50
C ILE A 156 12.32 -3.87 16.78
N MET A 157 11.01 -3.57 16.86
CA MET A 157 10.48 -2.68 17.89
C MET A 157 9.81 -3.40 19.09
N GLY A 158 9.24 -4.59 18.90
CA GLY A 158 8.47 -5.25 19.97
C GLY A 158 7.35 -4.35 20.50
N LEU A 159 6.46 -3.89 19.61
CA LEU A 159 5.35 -2.98 19.97
C LEU A 159 4.17 -3.73 20.57
N ALA A 160 3.40 -3.04 21.41
CA ALA A 160 2.12 -3.55 21.90
C ALA A 160 1.12 -3.77 20.74
N PRO A 161 0.33 -4.86 20.72
CA PRO A 161 -0.64 -5.15 19.66
C PRO A 161 -1.62 -4.00 19.39
N GLN A 162 -2.04 -3.27 20.41
CA GLN A 162 -2.93 -2.12 20.28
C GLN A 162 -2.25 -0.96 19.52
N ALA A 163 -0.95 -0.75 19.73
CA ALA A 163 -0.18 0.26 19.00
C ALA A 163 -0.08 -0.16 17.51
N ILE A 164 0.25 -1.43 17.25
CA ILE A 164 0.31 -1.98 15.89
C ILE A 164 -1.03 -1.79 15.17
N THR A 165 -2.15 -2.05 15.83
CA THR A 165 -3.49 -1.82 15.25
C THR A 165 -3.69 -0.37 14.82
N ILE A 166 -3.36 0.60 15.68
CA ILE A 166 -3.49 2.03 15.36
C ILE A 166 -2.57 2.42 14.21
N ILE A 167 -1.34 1.90 14.20
CA ILE A 167 -0.36 2.13 13.13
C ILE A 167 -0.91 1.59 11.80
N ILE A 168 -1.38 0.35 11.75
CA ILE A 168 -1.92 -0.27 10.53
C ILE A 168 -3.14 0.50 10.02
N LEU A 169 -4.06 0.93 10.89
CA LEU A 169 -5.20 1.77 10.50
C LEU A 169 -4.74 3.10 9.90
N SER A 170 -3.72 3.73 10.49
CA SER A 170 -3.15 4.99 10.00
C SER A 170 -2.51 4.80 8.62
N LEU A 171 -1.67 3.79 8.44
CA LEU A 171 -1.02 3.45 7.18
C LEU A 171 -2.04 3.06 6.10
N THR A 172 -3.09 2.33 6.47
CA THR A 172 -4.19 2.00 5.55
C THR A 172 -4.91 3.26 5.06
N PHE A 173 -5.20 4.19 5.97
CA PHE A 173 -5.79 5.48 5.59
C PHE A 173 -4.87 6.25 4.63
N LEU A 174 -3.58 6.39 4.96
CA LEU A 174 -2.61 7.12 4.15
C LEU A 174 -2.42 6.47 2.78
N GLY A 175 -2.28 5.15 2.72
CA GLY A 175 -2.16 4.40 1.47
C GLY A 175 -3.37 4.55 0.55
N ILE A 176 -4.61 4.56 1.08
CA ILE A 176 -5.80 4.82 0.26
C ILE A 176 -5.87 6.30 -0.12
N PHE A 177 -5.61 7.21 0.82
CA PHE A 177 -5.69 8.65 0.61
C PHE A 177 -4.79 9.12 -0.54
N GLN A 178 -3.53 8.69 -0.59
CA GLN A 178 -2.60 9.09 -1.66
C GLN A 178 -2.99 8.58 -3.05
N HIS A 179 -3.83 7.53 -3.14
CA HIS A 179 -4.36 7.02 -4.40
C HIS A 179 -5.67 7.70 -4.84
N ALA A 180 -6.39 8.36 -3.92
CA ALA A 180 -7.70 8.92 -4.20
C ALA A 180 -7.66 10.00 -5.29
N ASN A 181 -8.69 10.04 -6.13
CA ASN A 181 -8.84 11.06 -7.18
C ASN A 181 -9.52 12.32 -6.64
N ILE A 182 -8.90 12.99 -5.69
CA ILE A 182 -9.41 14.21 -5.02
C ILE A 182 -8.38 15.34 -5.09
N ASN A 183 -8.85 16.60 -4.98
CA ASN A 183 -7.96 17.75 -4.87
C ASN A 183 -7.63 18.00 -3.40
N THR A 184 -6.34 18.23 -3.12
CA THR A 184 -5.88 18.50 -1.77
C THR A 184 -5.03 19.78 -1.69
N PRO A 185 -5.09 20.55 -0.57
CA PRO A 185 -4.21 21.70 -0.38
C PRO A 185 -2.73 21.33 -0.43
N ARG A 186 -1.91 22.12 -1.11
CA ARG A 186 -0.49 21.78 -1.30
C ARG A 186 0.29 21.63 0.01
N TRP A 187 -0.07 22.36 1.06
CA TRP A 187 0.62 22.28 2.35
C TRP A 187 0.52 20.90 3.02
N ILE A 188 -0.58 20.16 2.77
CA ILE A 188 -0.75 18.77 3.27
C ILE A 188 0.39 17.89 2.78
N GLY A 189 0.88 18.09 1.56
CA GLY A 189 1.97 17.31 0.97
C GLY A 189 3.34 17.49 1.64
N TYR A 190 3.47 18.31 2.67
CA TYR A 190 4.65 18.37 3.54
C TYR A 190 4.49 17.55 4.83
N ILE A 191 3.28 17.04 5.08
CA ILE A 191 2.93 16.26 6.26
C ILE A 191 2.67 14.80 5.88
N VAL A 192 1.79 14.58 4.88
CA VAL A 192 1.44 13.26 4.35
C VAL A 192 1.48 13.27 2.83
N GLN A 193 1.71 12.11 2.23
CA GLN A 193 1.73 11.96 0.78
C GLN A 193 0.34 12.24 0.21
N ARG A 194 0.24 13.25 -0.65
CA ARG A 194 -1.02 13.66 -1.26
C ARG A 194 -1.21 13.02 -2.65
N PRO A 195 -2.47 12.88 -3.12
CA PRO A 195 -2.77 12.27 -4.41
C PRO A 195 -2.02 12.88 -5.59
N GLU A 196 -1.89 14.22 -5.64
CA GLU A 196 -1.18 14.91 -6.71
C GLU A 196 0.31 14.57 -6.73
N SER A 197 0.91 14.35 -5.56
CA SER A 197 2.32 13.96 -5.41
C SER A 197 2.52 12.50 -5.79
N HIS A 198 1.65 11.60 -5.32
CA HIS A 198 1.73 10.16 -5.60
C HIS A 198 1.45 9.85 -7.08
N THR A 199 0.68 10.69 -7.76
CA THR A 199 0.49 10.59 -9.22
C THR A 199 1.82 10.73 -9.98
N ILE A 200 2.83 11.45 -9.48
CA ILE A 200 4.16 11.51 -10.11
C ILE A 200 4.85 10.15 -9.98
N HIS A 201 4.70 9.48 -8.83
CA HIS A 201 5.23 8.14 -8.60
C HIS A 201 4.67 7.11 -9.60
N HIS A 202 3.37 7.16 -9.86
CA HIS A 202 2.68 6.30 -10.84
C HIS A 202 2.73 6.84 -12.27
N ALA A 203 3.40 7.98 -12.52
CA ALA A 203 3.35 8.63 -13.81
C ALA A 203 4.00 7.78 -14.90
N LYS A 204 3.30 7.70 -16.03
CA LYS A 204 3.73 6.96 -17.23
C LYS A 204 5.13 7.37 -17.66
N GLY A 205 6.05 6.41 -17.70
CA GLY A 205 7.45 6.62 -18.07
C GLY A 205 8.32 7.27 -17.00
N ILE A 206 7.79 7.55 -15.80
CA ILE A 206 8.55 8.12 -14.67
C ILE A 206 8.78 7.04 -13.61
N HIS A 207 7.73 6.53 -12.97
CA HIS A 207 7.75 5.47 -11.96
C HIS A 207 8.86 5.64 -10.91
N LYS A 208 9.00 6.85 -10.35
CA LYS A 208 9.99 7.21 -9.34
C LYS A 208 9.53 8.42 -8.54
N TYR A 209 10.26 8.79 -7.49
CA TYR A 209 9.92 9.80 -6.48
C TYR A 209 8.78 9.36 -5.56
N ASN A 210 8.63 10.01 -4.41
CA ASN A 210 7.50 9.88 -3.49
C ASN A 210 7.18 8.42 -3.12
N TYR A 211 8.15 7.74 -2.52
CA TYR A 211 8.09 6.30 -2.21
C TYR A 211 7.38 5.98 -0.90
N THR A 212 7.05 6.98 -0.06
CA THR A 212 6.49 6.78 1.29
C THR A 212 5.20 7.56 1.49
N ASP A 213 4.42 7.17 2.50
CA ASP A 213 3.24 7.90 2.93
C ASP A 213 3.61 9.17 3.72
N LEU A 214 4.81 9.18 4.34
CA LEU A 214 5.38 10.31 5.05
C LEU A 214 6.44 11.03 4.20
N PRO A 215 6.14 12.21 3.61
CA PRO A 215 7.06 12.94 2.74
C PRO A 215 8.40 13.29 3.35
N ILE A 216 8.49 13.34 4.69
CA ILE A 216 9.74 13.62 5.40
C ILE A 216 10.84 12.62 5.05
N ILE A 217 10.49 11.34 4.82
CA ILE A 217 11.45 10.31 4.41
C ILE A 217 11.95 10.60 2.99
N ASP A 218 11.03 10.87 2.05
CA ASP A 218 11.42 11.26 0.69
C ASP A 218 12.25 12.55 0.64
N MET A 219 11.99 13.51 1.55
CA MET A 219 12.82 14.72 1.69
C MET A 219 14.23 14.38 2.15
N MET A 220 14.39 13.48 3.13
CA MET A 220 15.69 13.05 3.65
C MET A 220 16.55 12.39 2.56
N PHE A 221 15.93 11.65 1.65
CA PHE A 221 16.64 10.93 0.57
C PHE A 221 16.60 11.64 -0.80
N GLY A 222 16.03 12.85 -0.89
CA GLY A 222 16.01 13.66 -2.12
C GLY A 222 15.06 13.15 -3.20
N THR A 223 14.08 12.33 -2.84
CA THR A 223 13.08 11.77 -3.76
C THR A 223 11.72 12.48 -3.70
N PHE A 224 11.60 13.53 -2.90
CA PHE A 224 10.36 14.27 -2.68
C PHE A 224 9.97 15.16 -3.86
N LYS A 225 8.69 15.11 -4.26
CA LYS A 225 8.05 16.00 -5.23
C LYS A 225 6.65 16.38 -4.74
N ASN A 226 6.34 17.68 -4.71
CA ASN A 226 5.03 18.19 -4.31
C ASN A 226 4.51 19.21 -5.33
N PRO A 227 3.88 18.75 -6.45
CA PRO A 227 3.38 19.61 -7.52
C PRO A 227 2.18 20.44 -7.03
N LYS A 228 1.84 21.51 -7.74
CA LYS A 228 0.65 22.32 -7.43
C LYS A 228 -0.66 21.61 -7.79
N SER A 229 -0.64 20.79 -8.83
CA SER A 229 -1.80 20.07 -9.37
C SER A 229 -1.36 18.78 -10.04
N TYR A 230 -2.31 17.96 -10.46
CA TYR A 230 -2.06 16.77 -11.29
C TYR A 230 -1.44 17.15 -12.63
N GLN A 231 -0.37 16.46 -13.03
CA GLN A 231 0.42 16.79 -14.22
C GLN A 231 0.60 15.60 -15.19
N HIS A 232 0.30 14.37 -14.77
CA HIS A 232 0.68 13.18 -15.49
C HIS A 232 -0.48 12.18 -15.65
N GLU A 233 -0.45 11.43 -16.77
CA GLU A 233 -1.16 10.18 -16.90
C GLU A 233 -0.45 9.08 -16.11
N THR A 234 -1.20 8.10 -15.61
CA THR A 234 -0.68 6.97 -14.83
C THR A 234 -0.72 5.66 -15.62
N GLY A 235 -0.06 4.64 -15.11
CA GLY A 235 0.03 3.33 -15.75
C GLY A 235 1.06 3.27 -16.88
N TYR A 236 0.99 2.22 -17.69
CA TYR A 236 1.90 2.02 -18.83
C TYR A 236 1.24 2.45 -20.14
N TYR A 237 0.09 1.87 -20.46
CA TYR A 237 -0.74 2.18 -21.62
C TYR A 237 -2.18 1.70 -21.35
N LEU A 238 -3.14 2.18 -22.11
CA LEU A 238 -4.54 1.81 -21.94
C LEU A 238 -4.74 0.29 -22.19
N GLY A 239 -5.22 -0.42 -21.17
CA GLY A 239 -5.42 -1.86 -21.16
C GLY A 239 -4.30 -2.66 -20.46
N ALA A 240 -3.23 -2.02 -19.99
CA ALA A 240 -2.14 -2.69 -19.27
C ALA A 240 -2.66 -3.39 -17.99
N SER A 241 -3.49 -2.74 -17.22
CA SER A 241 -4.10 -3.29 -15.99
C SER A 241 -5.02 -4.50 -16.23
N ASN A 242 -5.42 -4.78 -17.46
CA ASN A 242 -6.21 -5.98 -17.80
C ASN A 242 -5.34 -7.25 -17.94
N ARG A 243 -4.01 -7.10 -17.99
CA ARG A 243 -3.07 -8.21 -18.19
C ARG A 243 -2.69 -8.92 -16.87
N ILE A 244 -3.64 -9.03 -15.93
CA ILE A 244 -3.44 -9.59 -14.57
C ILE A 244 -2.78 -10.98 -14.64
N LEU A 245 -3.29 -11.92 -15.46
CA LEU A 245 -2.73 -13.26 -15.55
C LEU A 245 -1.29 -13.30 -16.09
N GLU A 246 -0.92 -12.33 -16.92
CA GLU A 246 0.47 -12.23 -17.41
C GLU A 246 1.38 -11.72 -16.29
N MET A 247 0.93 -10.72 -15.53
CA MET A 247 1.67 -10.18 -14.38
C MET A 247 1.82 -11.24 -13.26
N LEU A 248 0.78 -12.02 -12.98
CA LEU A 248 0.86 -13.16 -12.05
C LEU A 248 1.82 -14.27 -12.51
N ARG A 249 2.11 -14.34 -13.79
CA ARG A 249 3.13 -15.24 -14.39
C ARG A 249 4.48 -14.55 -14.57
N PHE A 250 4.68 -13.41 -13.93
CA PHE A 250 5.91 -12.60 -13.96
C PHE A 250 6.34 -12.15 -15.36
N LYS A 251 5.38 -12.05 -16.32
CA LYS A 251 5.66 -11.50 -17.64
C LYS A 251 5.71 -9.98 -17.54
N ASP A 252 6.67 -9.39 -18.22
CA ASP A 252 6.75 -7.95 -18.36
C ASP A 252 5.55 -7.42 -19.19
N VAL A 253 4.82 -6.46 -18.61
CA VAL A 253 3.69 -5.79 -19.26
C VAL A 253 3.90 -4.28 -19.38
N THR A 254 5.10 -3.78 -19.10
CA THR A 254 5.42 -2.33 -19.16
C THR A 254 5.35 -1.78 -20.59
N THR A 255 5.55 -2.64 -21.58
CA THR A 255 5.43 -2.29 -22.99
C THR A 255 4.25 -3.00 -23.65
N LYS A 256 3.62 -2.30 -24.61
CA LYS A 256 2.59 -2.88 -25.45
C LYS A 256 3.26 -3.87 -26.40
N LYS A 257 2.79 -5.13 -26.40
CA LYS A 257 3.23 -6.07 -27.44
C LYS A 257 2.63 -5.59 -28.75
N ASP A 258 3.47 -5.32 -29.73
CA ASP A 258 3.04 -5.22 -31.11
C ASP A 258 2.43 -6.57 -31.51
N LYS A 259 1.24 -6.54 -32.09
CA LYS A 259 0.52 -7.74 -32.55
C LYS A 259 1.16 -8.29 -33.82
#